data_79eb15648934d7dbbf31f3dc3ba5916d
#
_entry.id   79eb15648934d7dbbf31f3dc3ba5916d
#
_cell.length_a   1.000
_cell.length_b   1.000
_cell.length_c   1.000
_cell.angle_alpha   90.00
_cell.angle_beta   90.00
_cell.angle_gamma   90.00
#
_symmetry.space_group_name_H-M   'P 1'
#
loop_
_entity.id
_entity.type
_entity.pdbx_description
1 polymer ?
#
loop_
_entity_poly.entity_id
_entity_poly.type
_entity_poly.pdbx_seq_one_letter_code
_entity_poly.pdbx_strand_id
1 'polypeptide(L)'
;MNGFRKPALAAAAVALAIGGTLAVSSASAAPQAPTGSTATTTAWAKVSAAGALLGGSGVTGVSHFGNGRYNITTTANLGECALLGTVNTNGGSDPGPGSSSVLVGKVSSNTLFIRTATPSSAGSAAVDSDRPFSITIVC
;
A
#
# COMPACT_ATOMS: atom_id res chain seq x y z
N MET A 1 -5.51 -13.31 -71.87
CA MET A 1 -6.64 -12.93 -72.75
C MET A 1 -7.73 -12.38 -71.84
N ASN A 2 -7.97 -11.10 -72.05
CA ASN A 2 -9.27 -10.38 -71.96
C ASN A 2 -9.97 -10.49 -70.57
N GLY A 3 -10.40 -9.43 -69.98
CA GLY A 3 -10.65 -8.07 -70.47
C GLY A 3 -11.17 -7.19 -69.34
N PHE A 4 -10.81 -5.97 -69.47
CA PHE A 4 -11.35 -4.81 -68.80
C PHE A 4 -12.88 -4.70 -68.81
N ARG A 5 -13.43 -4.22 -67.64
CA ARG A 5 -14.54 -3.26 -67.69
C ARG A 5 -14.66 -2.47 -66.38
N LYS A 6 -14.35 -1.18 -66.47
CA LYS A 6 -14.95 -0.14 -65.64
C LYS A 6 -16.26 0.29 -66.22
N PRO A 7 -17.20 0.77 -65.41
CA PRO A 7 -17.69 2.15 -65.54
C PRO A 7 -17.78 2.83 -64.18
N ALA A 8 -17.30 4.03 -63.95
CA ALA A 8 -17.79 5.34 -64.31
C ALA A 8 -19.05 5.81 -63.55
N LEU A 9 -18.76 6.77 -62.65
CA LEU A 9 -19.49 7.98 -62.24
C LEU A 9 -21.00 7.94 -61.97
N ALA A 10 -21.34 8.42 -60.79
CA ALA A 10 -22.33 9.48 -60.60
C ALA A 10 -22.07 10.24 -59.32
N ALA A 11 -21.75 11.50 -59.42
CA ALA A 11 -21.69 12.48 -58.37
C ALA A 11 -23.11 12.90 -57.98
N ALA A 12 -23.39 12.97 -56.70
CA ALA A 12 -24.49 13.76 -56.19
C ALA A 12 -24.03 14.48 -54.92
N ALA A 13 -23.71 15.73 -55.07
CA ALA A 13 -23.50 16.66 -53.99
C ALA A 13 -24.85 17.04 -53.36
N VAL A 14 -25.03 16.78 -52.09
CA VAL A 14 -26.09 17.43 -51.31
C VAL A 14 -25.40 18.07 -50.11
N ALA A 15 -25.24 19.36 -50.19
CA ALA A 15 -24.87 20.21 -49.07
C ALA A 15 -26.10 20.41 -48.17
N LEU A 16 -26.05 19.89 -46.96
CA LEU A 16 -26.90 20.38 -45.88
C LEU A 16 -26.00 20.87 -44.78
N ALA A 17 -25.85 22.16 -44.71
CA ALA A 17 -25.33 22.88 -43.58
C ALA A 17 -26.35 22.83 -42.43
N ILE A 18 -26.11 22.03 -41.44
CA ILE A 18 -26.74 22.19 -40.12
C ILE A 18 -25.63 22.40 -39.14
N GLY A 19 -25.43 23.66 -38.78
CA GLY A 19 -24.57 24.07 -37.70
C GLY A 19 -25.12 23.55 -36.37
N GLY A 20 -24.55 22.46 -35.88
CA GLY A 20 -24.73 21.98 -34.53
C GLY A 20 -23.35 21.93 -33.87
N THR A 21 -23.02 22.97 -33.14
CA THR A 21 -21.87 22.93 -32.25
C THR A 21 -22.18 21.93 -31.14
N LEU A 22 -21.69 20.71 -31.28
CA LEU A 22 -21.63 19.76 -30.20
C LEU A 22 -20.58 20.30 -29.18
N ALA A 23 -21.05 21.05 -28.21
CA ALA A 23 -20.28 21.34 -27.02
C ALA A 23 -20.06 20.01 -26.30
N VAL A 24 -18.93 19.36 -26.54
CA VAL A 24 -18.47 18.24 -25.71
C VAL A 24 -18.06 18.87 -24.39
N SER A 25 -19.00 18.89 -23.45
CA SER A 25 -18.68 19.18 -22.06
C SER A 25 -17.81 18.03 -21.56
N SER A 26 -16.50 18.18 -21.65
CA SER A 26 -15.57 17.35 -20.89
C SER A 26 -15.81 17.67 -19.42
N ALA A 27 -16.76 16.99 -18.81
CA ALA A 27 -16.83 16.94 -17.37
C ALA A 27 -15.57 16.21 -16.89
N SER A 28 -14.48 16.95 -16.67
CA SER A 28 -13.40 16.47 -15.81
C SER A 28 -14.03 16.25 -14.45
N ALA A 29 -14.40 15.01 -14.16
CA ALA A 29 -14.64 14.60 -12.79
C ALA A 29 -13.34 14.82 -12.06
N ALA A 30 -13.21 15.94 -11.36
CA ALA A 30 -12.15 16.12 -10.39
C ALA A 30 -12.21 14.91 -9.45
N PRO A 31 -11.06 14.29 -9.12
CA PRO A 31 -11.05 13.22 -8.13
C PRO A 31 -11.72 13.80 -6.88
N GLN A 32 -12.89 13.26 -6.58
CA GLN A 32 -13.64 13.65 -5.41
C GLN A 32 -12.80 13.20 -4.21
N ALA A 33 -12.21 14.16 -3.50
CA ALA A 33 -11.56 13.85 -2.24
C ALA A 33 -12.59 13.12 -1.36
N PRO A 34 -12.22 11.99 -0.75
CA PRO A 34 -13.14 11.26 0.11
C PRO A 34 -13.65 12.23 1.18
N THR A 35 -14.96 12.45 1.18
CA THR A 35 -15.62 13.31 2.16
C THR A 35 -15.38 12.73 3.53
N GLY A 36 -14.35 13.26 4.21
CA GLY A 36 -14.27 13.40 5.65
C GLY A 36 -14.58 12.19 6.53
N SER A 37 -13.90 11.05 6.32
CA SER A 37 -13.61 10.22 7.47
C SER A 37 -12.30 10.73 8.07
N THR A 38 -12.34 11.33 9.25
CA THR A 38 -11.13 11.68 9.98
C THR A 38 -10.46 10.36 10.38
N ALA A 39 -9.46 9.94 9.65
CA ALA A 39 -8.71 8.74 9.99
C ALA A 39 -8.13 8.92 11.39
N THR A 40 -8.52 8.07 12.32
CA THR A 40 -8.08 8.13 13.71
C THR A 40 -7.08 7.00 13.95
N THR A 41 -5.92 7.31 14.54
CA THR A 41 -5.01 6.27 14.99
C THR A 41 -5.70 5.40 16.02
N THR A 42 -5.97 4.15 15.65
CA THR A 42 -6.70 3.21 16.50
C THR A 42 -5.77 2.46 17.45
N ALA A 43 -4.56 2.15 16.98
CA ALA A 43 -3.56 1.46 17.78
C ALA A 43 -2.14 1.80 17.29
N TRP A 44 -1.18 1.67 18.21
CA TRP A 44 0.25 1.78 17.88
C TRP A 44 1.08 0.95 18.85
N ALA A 45 2.26 0.54 18.42
CA ALA A 45 3.22 -0.15 19.27
C ALA A 45 4.65 0.19 18.89
N LYS A 46 5.52 0.20 19.90
CA LYS A 46 6.98 0.13 19.78
C LYS A 46 7.42 -1.23 20.30
N VAL A 47 8.19 -1.97 19.51
CA VAL A 47 8.58 -3.33 19.81
C VAL A 47 10.11 -3.45 19.69
N SER A 48 10.72 -4.11 20.65
CA SER A 48 12.17 -4.43 20.62
C SER A 48 12.45 -5.55 19.61
N ALA A 49 13.71 -5.73 19.24
CA ALA A 49 14.15 -6.86 18.42
C ALA A 49 13.78 -8.23 19.04
N ALA A 50 13.79 -8.33 20.38
CA ALA A 50 13.39 -9.55 21.08
C ALA A 50 11.86 -9.75 21.19
N GLY A 51 11.04 -8.86 20.61
CA GLY A 51 9.59 -8.95 20.68
C GLY A 51 8.97 -8.37 21.95
N ALA A 52 9.72 -7.66 22.78
CA ALA A 52 9.15 -6.99 23.96
C ALA A 52 8.39 -5.73 23.55
N LEU A 53 7.16 -5.57 24.03
CA LEU A 53 6.37 -4.35 23.86
C LEU A 53 6.97 -3.25 24.76
N LEU A 54 7.57 -2.24 24.13
CA LEU A 54 8.22 -1.12 24.83
C LEU A 54 7.25 0.03 25.12
N GLY A 55 6.14 0.07 24.42
CA GLY A 55 5.06 1.04 24.56
C GLY A 55 4.02 0.83 23.49
N GLY A 56 2.78 1.20 23.76
CA GLY A 56 1.70 1.01 22.81
C GLY A 56 0.33 1.41 23.37
N SER A 57 -0.63 1.47 22.50
CA SER A 57 -2.04 1.65 22.78
C SER A 57 -2.83 0.77 21.84
N GLY A 58 -3.92 0.17 22.32
CA GLY A 58 -4.76 -0.71 21.52
C GLY A 58 -4.09 -2.04 21.15
N VAL A 59 -2.96 -2.41 21.76
CA VAL A 59 -2.25 -3.66 21.56
C VAL A 59 -2.34 -4.50 22.83
N THR A 60 -2.73 -5.78 22.69
CA THR A 60 -2.91 -6.71 23.80
C THR A 60 -1.79 -7.72 23.95
N GLY A 61 -0.98 -7.90 22.90
CA GLY A 61 0.14 -8.84 22.96
C GLY A 61 1.06 -8.75 21.76
N VAL A 62 2.30 -9.18 21.99
CA VAL A 62 3.33 -9.40 20.98
C VAL A 62 3.86 -10.80 21.13
N SER A 63 3.99 -11.54 20.06
CA SER A 63 4.60 -12.87 20.01
C SER A 63 5.74 -12.85 18.99
N HIS A 64 6.95 -13.13 19.45
CA HIS A 64 8.13 -13.36 18.61
C HIS A 64 8.28 -14.86 18.40
N PHE A 65 8.10 -15.35 17.18
CA PHE A 65 8.03 -16.79 16.90
C PHE A 65 9.09 -17.28 15.92
N GLY A 66 9.96 -16.42 15.47
CA GLY A 66 11.09 -16.74 14.59
C GLY A 66 11.91 -15.52 14.27
N ASN A 67 13.12 -15.71 13.76
CA ASN A 67 14.02 -14.61 13.42
C ASN A 67 13.32 -13.61 12.47
N GLY A 68 13.19 -12.37 12.90
CA GLY A 68 12.48 -11.31 12.19
C GLY A 68 10.96 -11.50 12.05
N ARG A 69 10.33 -12.39 12.82
CA ARG A 69 8.91 -12.74 12.67
C ARG A 69 8.14 -12.56 13.96
N TYR A 70 7.11 -11.71 13.88
CA TYR A 70 6.31 -11.34 15.05
C TYR A 70 4.82 -11.35 14.68
N ASN A 71 3.98 -11.67 15.67
CA ASN A 71 2.57 -11.39 15.64
C ASN A 71 2.23 -10.33 16.70
N ILE A 72 1.35 -9.40 16.33
CA ILE A 72 0.83 -8.38 17.24
C ILE A 72 -0.68 -8.53 17.29
N THR A 73 -1.22 -8.71 18.48
CA THR A 73 -2.65 -8.78 18.74
C THR A 73 -3.17 -7.42 19.20
N THR A 74 -4.26 -6.98 18.61
CA THR A 74 -4.90 -5.69 18.87
C THR A 74 -6.30 -5.85 19.45
N THR A 75 -6.81 -4.80 20.09
CA THR A 75 -8.21 -4.74 20.53
C THR A 75 -9.17 -4.42 19.38
N ALA A 76 -8.68 -3.74 18.34
CA ALA A 76 -9.47 -3.30 17.20
C ALA A 76 -9.62 -4.39 16.15
N ASN A 77 -10.72 -4.33 15.38
CA ASN A 77 -10.86 -5.06 14.14
C ASN A 77 -10.12 -4.33 13.02
N LEU A 78 -9.23 -5.04 12.34
CA LEU A 78 -8.30 -4.53 11.33
C LEU A 78 -8.88 -4.56 9.90
N GLY A 79 -10.18 -4.79 9.74
CA GLY A 79 -10.80 -5.03 8.43
C GLY A 79 -10.51 -3.94 7.41
N GLU A 80 -10.78 -2.70 7.79
CA GLU A 80 -10.71 -1.52 6.91
C GLU A 80 -9.58 -0.56 7.31
N CYS A 81 -8.59 -1.04 8.06
CA CYS A 81 -7.53 -0.20 8.60
C CYS A 81 -6.31 -0.16 7.70
N ALA A 82 -5.68 1.00 7.62
CA ALA A 82 -4.34 1.13 7.07
C ALA A 82 -3.30 0.67 8.09
N LEU A 83 -2.41 -0.21 7.65
CA LEU A 83 -1.38 -0.82 8.47
C LEU A 83 -0.02 -0.25 8.08
N LEU A 84 0.64 0.43 8.98
CA LEU A 84 1.91 1.08 8.76
C LEU A 84 2.97 0.50 9.71
N GLY A 85 4.19 0.39 9.21
CA GLY A 85 5.31 -0.06 10.03
C GLY A 85 6.61 0.59 9.61
N THR A 86 7.50 0.76 10.57
CA THR A 86 8.85 1.24 10.34
C THR A 86 9.85 0.50 11.21
N VAL A 87 10.99 0.14 10.65
CA VAL A 87 12.15 -0.29 11.43
C VAL A 87 12.78 0.95 12.04
N ASN A 88 13.15 0.86 13.31
CA ASN A 88 13.81 1.95 14.02
C ASN A 88 14.70 1.38 15.13
N THR A 89 15.43 2.23 15.82
CA THR A 89 16.32 1.79 16.90
C THR A 89 15.61 1.56 18.23
N ASN A 90 14.43 2.18 18.43
CA ASN A 90 13.69 2.14 19.71
C ASN A 90 14.59 2.24 20.96
N GLY A 91 15.59 3.14 20.90
CA GLY A 91 16.57 3.34 21.98
C GLY A 91 17.82 2.48 21.91
N GLY A 92 17.91 1.58 20.93
CA GLY A 92 19.12 0.82 20.63
C GLY A 92 19.99 1.51 19.57
N SER A 93 21.16 0.95 19.29
CA SER A 93 22.00 1.32 18.16
C SER A 93 21.54 0.58 16.90
N ASP A 94 21.82 1.15 15.73
CA ASP A 94 21.65 0.45 14.46
C ASP A 94 22.79 -0.56 14.27
N PRO A 95 22.54 -1.86 14.36
CA PRO A 95 23.59 -2.87 14.26
C PRO A 95 23.89 -3.29 12.81
N GLY A 96 23.25 -2.68 11.83
CA GLY A 96 23.26 -3.20 10.48
C GLY A 96 23.96 -2.34 9.45
N PRO A 97 24.33 -2.94 8.31
CA PRO A 97 24.94 -2.22 7.18
C PRO A 97 23.95 -1.35 6.39
N GLY A 98 22.83 -0.96 6.98
CA GLY A 98 21.76 -0.18 6.34
C GLY A 98 20.73 -1.04 5.61
N SER A 99 19.64 -0.42 5.16
CA SER A 99 18.58 -1.06 4.36
C SER A 99 17.75 -2.14 5.07
N SER A 100 17.51 -2.00 6.37
CA SER A 100 16.50 -2.84 7.05
C SER A 100 15.10 -2.53 6.51
N SER A 101 14.28 -3.56 6.39
CA SER A 101 12.90 -3.48 5.91
C SER A 101 11.93 -4.05 6.91
N VAL A 102 10.68 -3.59 6.83
CA VAL A 102 9.55 -4.16 7.56
C VAL A 102 8.40 -4.41 6.61
N LEU A 103 7.79 -5.58 6.75
CA LEU A 103 6.52 -5.94 6.13
C LEU A 103 5.47 -6.03 7.21
N VAL A 104 4.33 -5.39 7.00
CA VAL A 104 3.16 -5.47 7.88
C VAL A 104 2.03 -6.10 7.10
N GLY A 105 1.41 -7.13 7.65
CA GLY A 105 0.27 -7.81 7.05
C GLY A 105 -0.79 -8.17 8.09
N LYS A 106 -2.04 -8.34 7.65
CA LYS A 106 -3.13 -8.85 8.48
C LYS A 106 -3.17 -10.36 8.41
N VAL A 107 -3.21 -11.03 9.57
CA VAL A 107 -3.38 -12.49 9.69
C VAL A 107 -4.83 -12.85 10.02
N SER A 108 -5.44 -12.09 10.92
CA SER A 108 -6.83 -12.28 11.34
C SER A 108 -7.50 -10.93 11.56
N SER A 109 -8.72 -10.93 12.04
CA SER A 109 -9.47 -9.71 12.33
C SER A 109 -8.77 -8.78 13.32
N ASN A 110 -7.91 -9.30 14.19
CA ASN A 110 -7.25 -8.54 15.26
C ASN A 110 -5.76 -8.90 15.41
N THR A 111 -5.16 -9.58 14.45
CA THR A 111 -3.74 -9.98 14.51
C THR A 111 -3.00 -9.53 13.28
N LEU A 112 -1.89 -8.85 13.49
CA LEU A 112 -0.91 -8.46 12.48
C LEU A 112 0.24 -9.45 12.46
N PHE A 113 0.74 -9.73 11.27
CA PHE A 113 2.05 -10.33 11.03
C PHE A 113 3.05 -9.22 10.72
N ILE A 114 4.19 -9.25 11.36
CA ILE A 114 5.31 -8.36 11.10
C ILE A 114 6.51 -9.22 10.71
N ARG A 115 7.17 -8.83 9.63
CA ARG A 115 8.44 -9.39 9.22
C ARG A 115 9.47 -8.28 9.11
N THR A 116 10.58 -8.44 9.81
CA THR A 116 11.75 -7.57 9.67
C THR A 116 12.88 -8.31 8.98
N ALA A 117 13.63 -7.61 8.15
CA ALA A 117 14.72 -8.20 7.38
C ALA A 117 15.84 -7.18 7.15
N THR A 118 17.07 -7.67 7.03
CA THR A 118 18.25 -6.84 6.74
C THR A 118 19.17 -7.59 5.80
N PRO A 119 19.80 -6.92 4.82
CA PRO A 119 20.87 -7.51 4.04
C PRO A 119 22.06 -7.90 4.93
N SER A 120 22.68 -9.03 4.67
CA SER A 120 23.89 -9.46 5.37
C SER A 120 25.12 -8.63 5.00
N SER A 121 25.09 -8.03 3.81
CA SER A 121 26.10 -7.09 3.30
C SER A 121 25.48 -6.14 2.28
N ALA A 122 26.16 -5.05 1.95
CA ALA A 122 25.69 -4.12 0.94
C ALA A 122 25.47 -4.82 -0.41
N GLY A 123 24.28 -4.63 -0.99
CA GLY A 123 23.90 -5.25 -2.27
C GLY A 123 23.45 -6.70 -2.20
N SER A 124 23.47 -7.36 -1.03
CA SER A 124 22.95 -8.72 -0.86
C SER A 124 21.43 -8.73 -0.68
N ALA A 125 20.80 -9.89 -0.89
CA ALA A 125 19.40 -10.08 -0.58
C ALA A 125 19.14 -9.92 0.93
N ALA A 126 18.01 -9.29 1.28
CA ALA A 126 17.59 -9.19 2.67
C ALA A 126 17.17 -10.57 3.20
N VAL A 127 17.64 -10.89 4.41
CA VAL A 127 17.25 -12.09 5.15
C VAL A 127 16.50 -11.71 6.41
N ASP A 128 15.64 -12.59 6.90
CA ASP A 128 14.92 -12.39 8.15
C ASP A 128 15.89 -12.11 9.29
N SER A 129 15.67 -11.04 10.00
CA SER A 129 16.58 -10.54 11.05
C SER A 129 15.78 -9.77 12.08
N ASP A 130 16.01 -10.07 13.36
CA ASP A 130 15.36 -9.39 14.46
C ASP A 130 15.75 -7.92 14.50
N ARG A 131 14.79 -7.05 14.27
CA ARG A 131 14.95 -5.59 14.31
C ARG A 131 13.88 -4.97 15.17
N PRO A 132 14.22 -3.95 15.95
CA PRO A 132 13.20 -3.15 16.63
C PRO A 132 12.37 -2.40 15.58
N PHE A 133 11.08 -2.29 15.85
CA PHE A 133 10.14 -1.64 14.92
C PHE A 133 9.03 -0.93 15.67
N SER A 134 8.35 -0.07 14.93
CA SER A 134 7.09 0.54 15.37
C SER A 134 6.01 0.27 14.36
N ILE A 135 4.77 0.14 14.83
CA ILE A 135 3.58 0.06 14.00
C ILE A 135 2.59 1.14 14.36
N THR A 136 1.80 1.54 13.37
CA THR A 136 0.63 2.41 13.56
C THR A 136 -0.52 1.85 12.73
N ILE A 137 -1.70 1.82 13.33
CA ILE A 137 -2.93 1.35 12.73
C ILE A 137 -3.89 2.52 12.67
N VAL A 138 -4.38 2.81 11.50
CA VAL A 138 -5.29 3.93 11.23
C VAL A 138 -6.57 3.36 10.63
N CYS A 139 -7.64 3.48 11.30
CA CYS A 139 -9.00 3.11 10.87
C CYS A 139 -9.86 4.40 10.70
#